data_1ea532a886d80ca121569c819cdeeb9e
#
_entry.id   1ea532a886d80ca121569c819cdeeb9e
#
_cell.length_a   1.000
_cell.length_b   1.000
_cell.length_c   1.000
_cell.angle_alpha   90.00
_cell.angle_beta   90.00
_cell.angle_gamma   90.00
#
_symmetry.space_group_name_H-M   'P 1'
#
loop_
_entity.id
_entity.type
_entity.pdbx_description
1 polymer ?
#
loop_
_entity_poly.entity_id
_entity_poly.type
_entity_poly.pdbx_seq_one_letter_code
_entity_poly.pdbx_strand_id
1 'polypeptide(L)'
;AQFNMSYSMQQVAFLALESVPVILFDYQGVGETEGEARLDNLDKDAGAVWECVKNSDLIKGRKLVLFGQGVGADAALRFYLSHKDQVKGVVLESIYASQKGLIQERHGFILGDLLARTLKETDIQPAQAITLVTCPLVVVNPGKDNFVRKGQRKLFEFSLPKQAEIWNVPGKNYLCVFADNNSPVREKLLDFIKNVD
;
A
#
# COMPACT_ATOMS: atom_id res chain seq x y z
N ALA A 1 0.54 0.08 -17.30
CA ALA A 1 -0.06 0.04 -15.97
C ALA A 1 -1.45 0.65 -16.03
N GLN A 2 -2.45 -0.02 -15.43
CA GLN A 2 -3.85 0.45 -15.46
C GLN A 2 -4.12 1.57 -14.44
N PHE A 3 -3.22 1.78 -13.49
CA PHE A 3 -3.41 2.69 -12.36
C PHE A 3 -2.17 3.55 -12.18
N ASN A 4 -2.27 4.80 -12.59
CA ASN A 4 -1.27 5.84 -12.38
C ASN A 4 -1.72 6.81 -11.28
N MET A 5 -0.92 7.82 -11.00
CA MET A 5 -1.16 8.87 -10.00
C MET A 5 -2.54 9.54 -10.19
N SER A 6 -3.02 9.74 -11.43
CA SER A 6 -4.34 10.34 -11.68
C SER A 6 -5.50 9.50 -11.13
N TYR A 7 -5.38 8.17 -11.18
CA TYR A 7 -6.35 7.27 -10.56
C TYR A 7 -6.28 7.36 -9.03
N SER A 8 -5.09 7.34 -8.47
CA SER A 8 -4.88 7.43 -7.01
C SER A 8 -5.34 8.77 -6.45
N MET A 9 -5.21 9.86 -7.22
CA MET A 9 -5.67 11.19 -6.81
C MET A 9 -7.17 11.20 -6.48
N GLN A 10 -8.01 10.53 -7.25
CA GLN A 10 -9.46 10.46 -6.99
C GLN A 10 -9.78 9.82 -5.63
N GLN A 11 -8.90 8.97 -5.13
CA GLN A 11 -9.10 8.26 -3.87
C GLN A 11 -8.65 9.05 -2.64
N VAL A 12 -7.75 10.01 -2.80
CA VAL A 12 -7.17 10.77 -1.68
C VAL A 12 -7.40 12.28 -1.77
N ALA A 13 -8.01 12.80 -2.86
CA ALA A 13 -8.26 14.22 -3.03
C ALA A 13 -9.07 14.84 -1.87
N PHE A 14 -9.95 14.08 -1.24
CA PHE A 14 -10.71 14.53 -0.08
C PHE A 14 -9.80 14.89 1.12
N LEU A 15 -8.64 14.29 1.26
CA LEU A 15 -7.66 14.63 2.31
C LEU A 15 -7.13 16.05 2.12
N ALA A 16 -6.90 16.46 0.88
CA ALA A 16 -6.45 17.82 0.59
C ALA A 16 -7.50 18.86 0.94
N LEU A 17 -8.80 18.55 0.77
CA LEU A 17 -9.91 19.42 1.20
C LEU A 17 -9.94 19.58 2.72
N GLU A 18 -9.45 18.61 3.46
CA GLU A 18 -9.31 18.61 4.92
C GLU A 18 -7.94 19.14 5.41
N SER A 19 -7.21 19.84 4.54
CA SER A 19 -5.88 20.40 4.82
C SER A 19 -4.82 19.38 5.22
N VAL A 20 -4.97 18.12 4.80
CA VAL A 20 -3.96 17.08 4.95
C VAL A 20 -3.06 17.10 3.71
N PRO A 21 -1.77 17.42 3.82
CA PRO A 21 -0.85 17.36 2.69
C PRO A 21 -0.72 15.93 2.15
N VAL A 22 -0.82 15.77 0.84
CA VAL A 22 -0.73 14.47 0.18
C VAL A 22 0.40 14.50 -0.86
N ILE A 23 1.24 13.47 -0.83
CA ILE A 23 2.26 13.23 -1.84
C ILE A 23 1.87 11.98 -2.60
N LEU A 24 1.71 12.12 -3.92
CA LEU A 24 1.47 11.04 -4.86
C LEU A 24 2.62 10.98 -5.86
N PHE A 25 2.94 9.79 -6.32
CA PHE A 25 3.95 9.60 -7.35
C PHE A 25 3.63 8.36 -8.20
N ASP A 26 4.16 8.34 -9.41
CA ASP A 26 4.16 7.17 -10.29
C ASP A 26 5.49 6.43 -10.15
N TYR A 27 5.43 5.10 -10.10
CA TYR A 27 6.62 4.25 -10.14
C TYR A 27 7.26 4.25 -11.53
N GLN A 28 8.51 3.84 -11.64
CA GLN A 28 9.18 3.65 -12.92
C GLN A 28 8.32 2.82 -13.88
N GLY A 29 8.23 3.24 -15.14
CA GLY A 29 7.42 2.60 -16.18
C GLY A 29 5.90 2.71 -15.98
N VAL A 30 5.43 3.59 -15.09
CA VAL A 30 4.00 3.86 -14.85
C VAL A 30 3.71 5.33 -15.17
N GLY A 31 2.57 5.60 -15.79
CA GLY A 31 2.18 6.97 -16.17
C GLY A 31 3.16 7.54 -17.17
N GLU A 32 3.71 8.71 -16.85
CA GLU A 32 4.72 9.41 -17.67
C GLU A 32 6.17 9.15 -17.16
N THR A 33 6.33 8.30 -16.14
CA THR A 33 7.65 8.01 -15.56
C THR A 33 8.41 7.04 -16.45
N GLU A 34 9.61 7.41 -16.84
CA GLU A 34 10.50 6.55 -17.63
C GLU A 34 10.94 5.30 -16.87
N GLY A 35 11.49 4.31 -17.58
CA GLY A 35 12.02 3.09 -17.03
C GLY A 35 11.08 1.90 -17.19
N GLU A 36 11.29 0.85 -16.42
CA GLU A 36 10.55 -0.41 -16.49
C GLU A 36 9.82 -0.66 -15.16
N ALA A 37 8.52 -0.97 -15.24
CA ALA A 37 7.71 -1.32 -14.09
C ALA A 37 8.15 -2.67 -13.50
N ARG A 38 8.81 -2.66 -12.35
CA ARG A 38 9.37 -3.85 -11.69
C ARG A 38 9.05 -3.84 -10.21
N LEU A 39 8.71 -5.01 -9.68
CA LEU A 39 8.40 -5.16 -8.24
C LEU A 39 9.64 -4.99 -7.34
N ASP A 40 10.83 -5.29 -7.86
CA ASP A 40 12.10 -5.15 -7.13
C ASP A 40 12.66 -3.70 -7.10
N ASN A 41 11.97 -2.74 -7.73
CA ASN A 41 12.34 -1.33 -7.71
C ASN A 41 11.42 -0.47 -6.81
N LEU A 42 10.35 -1.03 -6.27
CA LEU A 42 9.32 -0.27 -5.53
C LEU A 42 9.88 0.55 -4.35
N ASP A 43 10.82 -0.02 -3.61
CA ASP A 43 11.48 0.64 -2.49
C ASP A 43 12.44 1.74 -2.94
N LYS A 44 13.13 1.54 -4.05
CA LYS A 44 14.03 2.54 -4.65
C LYS A 44 13.26 3.74 -5.13
N ASP A 45 12.13 3.51 -5.81
CA ASP A 45 11.27 4.59 -6.32
C ASP A 45 10.70 5.41 -5.15
N ALA A 46 10.18 4.75 -4.12
CA ALA A 46 9.69 5.42 -2.91
C ALA A 46 10.81 6.18 -2.18
N GLY A 47 12.01 5.60 -2.10
CA GLY A 47 13.18 6.25 -1.54
C GLY A 47 13.62 7.49 -2.31
N ALA A 48 13.60 7.44 -3.67
CA ALA A 48 13.91 8.59 -4.50
C ALA A 48 12.94 9.75 -4.29
N VAL A 49 11.64 9.45 -4.21
CA VAL A 49 10.62 10.46 -3.89
C VAL A 49 10.88 11.06 -2.51
N TRP A 50 11.18 10.23 -1.51
CA TRP A 50 11.51 10.71 -0.17
C TRP A 50 12.71 11.68 -0.18
N GLU A 51 13.79 11.35 -0.87
CA GLU A 51 14.95 12.23 -1.00
C GLU A 51 14.60 13.58 -1.62
N CYS A 52 13.68 13.62 -2.59
CA CYS A 52 13.21 14.86 -3.20
C CYS A 52 12.37 15.73 -2.25
N VAL A 53 11.56 15.11 -1.37
CA VAL A 53 10.55 15.86 -0.62
C VAL A 53 10.88 16.07 0.86
N LYS A 54 11.79 15.29 1.45
CA LYS A 54 12.09 15.30 2.90
C LYS A 54 12.46 16.66 3.47
N ASN A 55 13.03 17.54 2.65
CA ASN A 55 13.44 18.89 3.04
C ASN A 55 12.43 19.97 2.64
N SER A 56 11.31 19.59 2.00
CA SER A 56 10.28 20.55 1.61
C SER A 56 9.51 21.06 2.83
N ASP A 57 8.97 22.27 2.73
CA ASP A 57 8.13 22.87 3.79
C ASP A 57 6.87 22.04 4.10
N LEU A 58 6.44 21.19 3.16
CA LEU A 58 5.32 20.27 3.37
C LEU A 58 5.62 19.17 4.40
N ILE A 59 6.88 18.74 4.49
CA ILE A 59 7.29 17.58 5.30
C ILE A 59 8.14 17.96 6.50
N LYS A 60 8.90 19.05 6.42
CA LYS A 60 9.85 19.45 7.45
C LYS A 60 9.21 19.49 8.84
N GLY A 61 9.73 18.67 9.75
CA GLY A 61 9.23 18.54 11.12
C GLY A 61 7.94 17.73 11.26
N ARG A 62 7.47 17.05 10.20
CA ARG A 62 6.27 16.20 10.22
C ARG A 62 6.65 14.74 10.00
N LYS A 63 5.90 13.86 10.64
CA LYS A 63 5.96 12.42 10.36
C LYS A 63 4.91 12.02 9.31
N LEU A 64 5.21 10.96 8.57
CA LEU A 64 4.38 10.46 7.47
C LEU A 64 3.31 9.49 7.96
N VAL A 65 2.16 9.50 7.32
CA VAL A 65 1.27 8.34 7.25
C VAL A 65 1.42 7.73 5.86
N LEU A 66 1.83 6.47 5.80
CA LEU A 66 1.94 5.75 4.55
C LEU A 66 0.57 5.19 4.17
N PHE A 67 0.13 5.46 2.95
CA PHE A 67 -1.10 4.88 2.40
C PHE A 67 -0.74 4.12 1.13
N GLY A 68 -0.84 2.79 1.19
CA GLY A 68 -0.51 1.91 0.07
C GLY A 68 -1.69 1.05 -0.37
N GLN A 69 -1.84 0.86 -1.67
CA GLN A 69 -2.92 0.06 -2.26
C GLN A 69 -2.34 -1.01 -3.19
N GLY A 70 -2.70 -2.28 -3.01
CA GLY A 70 -2.22 -3.39 -3.82
C GLY A 70 -0.68 -3.50 -3.79
N VAL A 71 -0.04 -3.35 -4.95
CA VAL A 71 1.43 -3.31 -5.07
C VAL A 71 2.02 -2.12 -4.29
N GLY A 72 1.31 -0.98 -4.24
CA GLY A 72 1.71 0.17 -3.43
C GLY A 72 1.69 -0.12 -1.92
N ALA A 73 0.90 -1.10 -1.46
CA ALA A 73 0.93 -1.53 -0.07
C ALA A 73 2.22 -2.30 0.26
N ASP A 74 2.72 -3.13 -0.67
CA ASP A 74 4.05 -3.77 -0.54
C ASP A 74 5.17 -2.70 -0.52
N ALA A 75 5.11 -1.72 -1.41
CA ALA A 75 6.05 -0.60 -1.44
C ALA A 75 6.05 0.20 -0.13
N ALA A 76 4.87 0.48 0.43
CA ALA A 76 4.72 1.19 1.70
C ALA A 76 5.38 0.44 2.86
N LEU A 77 5.23 -0.90 2.92
CA LEU A 77 5.91 -1.72 3.93
C LEU A 77 7.43 -1.67 3.80
N ARG A 78 7.96 -1.77 2.58
CA ARG A 78 9.41 -1.68 2.33
C ARG A 78 9.96 -0.32 2.71
N PHE A 79 9.28 0.74 2.31
CA PHE A 79 9.63 2.09 2.70
C PHE A 79 9.63 2.25 4.22
N TYR A 80 8.60 1.73 4.91
CA TYR A 80 8.52 1.74 6.36
C TYR A 80 9.75 1.11 7.01
N LEU A 81 10.18 -0.08 6.54
CA LEU A 81 11.33 -0.79 7.13
C LEU A 81 12.63 0.03 7.08
N SER A 82 12.79 0.86 6.04
CA SER A 82 13.99 1.70 5.86
C SER A 82 13.86 3.08 6.53
N HIS A 83 12.63 3.52 6.88
CA HIS A 83 12.36 4.89 7.35
C HIS A 83 11.41 4.93 8.57
N LYS A 84 11.55 3.99 9.50
CA LYS A 84 10.64 3.83 10.67
C LYS A 84 10.44 5.11 11.46
N ASP A 85 11.51 5.85 11.69
CA ASP A 85 11.49 7.08 12.50
C ASP A 85 10.72 8.24 11.84
N GLN A 86 10.49 8.14 10.53
CA GLN A 86 9.77 9.14 9.75
C GLN A 86 8.27 8.84 9.64
N VAL A 87 7.84 7.62 10.03
CA VAL A 87 6.49 7.14 9.83
C VAL A 87 5.77 7.02 11.17
N LYS A 88 4.60 7.65 11.26
CA LYS A 88 3.73 7.59 12.43
C LYS A 88 2.52 6.68 12.27
N GLY A 89 2.19 6.24 11.06
CA GLY A 89 1.08 5.34 10.79
C GLY A 89 1.14 4.72 9.41
N VAL A 90 0.55 3.53 9.26
CA VAL A 90 0.50 2.79 8.00
C VAL A 90 -0.92 2.33 7.71
N VAL A 91 -1.39 2.56 6.48
CA VAL A 91 -2.68 2.11 5.96
C VAL A 91 -2.47 1.32 4.68
N LEU A 92 -2.93 0.08 4.66
CA LEU A 92 -2.71 -0.85 3.55
C LEU A 92 -4.04 -1.37 3.01
N GLU A 93 -4.37 -1.09 1.76
CA GLU A 93 -5.56 -1.64 1.09
C GLU A 93 -5.16 -2.76 0.15
N SER A 94 -5.90 -3.88 0.19
CA SER A 94 -5.73 -5.02 -0.74
C SER A 94 -4.31 -5.57 -0.76
N ILE A 95 -3.68 -5.71 0.40
CA ILE A 95 -2.34 -6.30 0.53
C ILE A 95 -2.39 -7.83 0.45
N TYR A 96 -1.36 -8.43 -0.10
CA TYR A 96 -1.18 -9.88 -0.23
C TYR A 96 -0.05 -10.39 0.68
N ALA A 97 -0.04 -11.69 0.99
CA ALA A 97 0.96 -12.29 1.85
C ALA A 97 2.34 -12.42 1.17
N SER A 98 2.35 -12.83 -0.11
CA SER A 98 3.57 -12.95 -0.89
C SER A 98 3.32 -12.75 -2.38
N GLN A 99 4.32 -12.25 -3.09
CA GLN A 99 4.27 -12.05 -4.53
C GLN A 99 4.07 -13.38 -5.28
N LYS A 100 4.84 -14.41 -4.91
CA LYS A 100 4.70 -15.75 -5.47
C LYS A 100 3.30 -16.31 -5.23
N GLY A 101 2.80 -16.23 -4.01
CA GLY A 101 1.48 -16.73 -3.66
C GLY A 101 0.35 -16.00 -4.39
N LEU A 102 0.48 -14.68 -4.60
CA LEU A 102 -0.47 -13.91 -5.39
C LEU A 102 -0.55 -14.43 -6.83
N ILE A 103 0.58 -14.69 -7.47
CA ILE A 103 0.64 -15.20 -8.84
C ILE A 103 0.07 -16.62 -8.92
N GLN A 104 0.42 -17.49 -7.99
CA GLN A 104 -0.10 -18.85 -7.92
C GLN A 104 -1.62 -18.89 -7.73
N GLU A 105 -2.16 -18.05 -6.88
CA GLU A 105 -3.62 -17.94 -6.67
C GLU A 105 -4.36 -17.46 -7.93
N ARG A 106 -3.73 -16.60 -8.74
CA ARG A 106 -4.33 -16.05 -9.96
C ARG A 106 -4.29 -16.99 -11.16
N HIS A 107 -3.19 -17.69 -11.33
CA HIS A 107 -2.89 -18.48 -12.54
C HIS A 107 -2.92 -20.00 -12.30
N GLY A 108 -3.27 -20.44 -11.08
CA GLY A 108 -3.20 -21.83 -10.67
C GLY A 108 -1.78 -22.27 -10.31
N PHE A 109 -1.67 -23.40 -9.61
CA PHE A 109 -0.40 -23.80 -9.00
C PHE A 109 0.71 -24.02 -10.03
N ILE A 110 0.44 -24.76 -11.11
CA ILE A 110 1.49 -25.13 -12.10
C ILE A 110 1.96 -23.91 -12.89
N LEU A 111 1.03 -23.20 -13.56
CA LEU A 111 1.36 -22.02 -14.35
C LEU A 111 1.86 -20.87 -13.47
N GLY A 112 1.24 -20.69 -12.31
CA GLY A 112 1.64 -19.68 -11.36
C GLY A 112 3.04 -19.91 -10.79
N ASP A 113 3.45 -21.16 -10.53
CA ASP A 113 4.82 -21.47 -10.09
C ASP A 113 5.84 -21.18 -11.21
N LEU A 114 5.52 -21.55 -12.44
CA LEU A 114 6.37 -21.24 -13.60
C LEU A 114 6.56 -19.72 -13.77
N LEU A 115 5.47 -18.95 -13.71
CA LEU A 115 5.52 -17.49 -13.80
C LEU A 115 6.25 -16.87 -12.61
N ALA A 116 6.04 -17.40 -11.40
CA ALA A 116 6.70 -16.89 -10.20
C ALA A 116 8.23 -17.08 -10.22
N ARG A 117 8.74 -18.07 -10.96
CA ARG A 117 10.20 -18.26 -11.14
C ARG A 117 10.86 -17.15 -11.96
N THR A 118 10.08 -16.39 -12.74
CA THR A 118 10.59 -15.24 -13.49
C THR A 118 10.69 -13.98 -12.64
N LEU A 119 10.05 -13.99 -11.46
CA LEU A 119 10.20 -12.89 -10.51
C LEU A 119 11.57 -12.95 -9.87
N LYS A 120 12.23 -11.82 -9.80
CA LYS A 120 13.36 -11.66 -8.92
C LYS A 120 12.82 -11.65 -7.48
N GLU A 121 13.27 -12.59 -6.66
CA GLU A 121 12.86 -12.65 -5.27
C GLU A 121 13.25 -11.33 -4.57
N THR A 122 12.31 -10.77 -3.87
CA THR A 122 12.56 -9.63 -2.99
C THR A 122 13.01 -10.16 -1.63
N ASP A 123 13.92 -9.46 -0.98
CA ASP A 123 14.56 -9.89 0.27
C ASP A 123 13.55 -10.18 1.40
N ILE A 124 12.39 -9.52 1.36
CA ILE A 124 11.33 -9.71 2.36
C ILE A 124 9.94 -9.70 1.71
N GLN A 125 9.09 -10.64 2.10
CA GLN A 125 7.71 -10.70 1.63
C GLN A 125 6.77 -9.87 2.53
N PRO A 126 5.63 -9.37 2.01
CA PRO A 126 4.70 -8.53 2.79
C PRO A 126 4.27 -9.13 4.14
N ALA A 127 3.98 -10.45 4.19
CA ALA A 127 3.63 -11.13 5.43
C ALA A 127 4.76 -11.18 6.46
N GLN A 128 6.02 -11.10 6.03
CA GLN A 128 7.16 -10.99 6.93
C GLN A 128 7.37 -9.52 7.34
N ALA A 129 7.31 -8.61 6.37
CA ALA A 129 7.51 -7.19 6.60
C ALA A 129 6.53 -6.60 7.62
N ILE A 130 5.27 -7.03 7.57
CA ILE A 130 4.21 -6.53 8.45
C ILE A 130 4.48 -6.83 9.94
N THR A 131 5.14 -7.94 10.26
CA THR A 131 5.48 -8.29 11.66
C THR A 131 6.45 -7.30 12.30
N LEU A 132 7.15 -6.51 11.50
CA LEU A 132 8.14 -5.53 11.94
C LEU A 132 7.55 -4.11 12.05
N VAL A 133 6.26 -3.93 11.76
CA VAL A 133 5.56 -2.65 11.92
C VAL A 133 5.19 -2.46 13.38
N THR A 134 5.65 -1.36 13.96
CA THR A 134 5.44 -1.03 15.39
C THR A 134 4.55 0.21 15.59
N CYS A 135 4.35 1.02 14.55
CA CYS A 135 3.43 2.16 14.60
C CYS A 135 1.96 1.69 14.42
N PRO A 136 0.97 2.55 14.66
CA PRO A 136 -0.42 2.32 14.33
C PRO A 136 -0.59 1.84 12.89
N LEU A 137 -1.38 0.78 12.71
CA LEU A 137 -1.52 0.06 11.44
C LEU A 137 -2.97 -0.27 11.15
N VAL A 138 -3.40 0.06 9.94
CA VAL A 138 -4.73 -0.31 9.42
C VAL A 138 -4.58 -1.16 8.16
N VAL A 139 -5.30 -2.27 8.11
CA VAL A 139 -5.45 -3.11 6.91
C VAL A 139 -6.88 -3.02 6.41
N VAL A 140 -7.05 -2.58 5.17
CA VAL A 140 -8.36 -2.37 4.54
C VAL A 140 -8.63 -3.47 3.53
N ASN A 141 -9.71 -4.22 3.76
CA ASN A 141 -10.10 -5.37 2.95
C ASN A 141 -11.39 -5.07 2.17
N PRO A 142 -11.35 -4.85 0.86
CA PRO A 142 -12.54 -4.78 0.03
C PRO A 142 -13.26 -6.13 -0.01
N GLY A 143 -14.59 -6.13 0.21
CA GLY A 143 -15.37 -7.37 0.26
C GLY A 143 -15.48 -8.13 -1.07
N LYS A 144 -15.31 -7.41 -2.20
CA LYS A 144 -15.34 -7.97 -3.58
C LYS A 144 -13.96 -7.84 -4.25
N ASP A 145 -12.89 -8.01 -3.50
CA ASP A 145 -11.53 -8.02 -4.05
C ASP A 145 -11.30 -9.27 -4.90
N ASN A 146 -11.24 -9.07 -6.23
CA ASN A 146 -10.97 -10.14 -7.19
C ASN A 146 -9.47 -10.29 -7.50
N PHE A 147 -8.64 -9.36 -7.02
CA PHE A 147 -7.20 -9.38 -7.26
C PHE A 147 -6.47 -10.12 -6.13
N VAL A 148 -6.67 -9.71 -4.89
CA VAL A 148 -6.16 -10.39 -3.71
C VAL A 148 -7.25 -11.30 -3.14
N ARG A 149 -7.19 -12.59 -3.47
CA ARG A 149 -8.18 -13.57 -3.03
C ARG A 149 -8.05 -13.91 -1.55
N LYS A 150 -9.06 -14.60 -1.03
CA LYS A 150 -9.17 -14.95 0.39
C LYS A 150 -7.94 -15.70 0.96
N GLY A 151 -7.27 -16.53 0.16
CA GLY A 151 -6.09 -17.28 0.60
C GLY A 151 -4.95 -16.35 0.98
N GLN A 152 -4.55 -15.48 0.08
CA GLN A 152 -3.48 -14.50 0.34
C GLN A 152 -3.85 -13.53 1.45
N ARG A 153 -5.10 -13.07 1.51
CA ARG A 153 -5.59 -12.20 2.58
C ARG A 153 -5.47 -12.86 3.95
N LYS A 154 -5.98 -14.08 4.11
CA LYS A 154 -5.90 -14.81 5.38
C LYS A 154 -4.46 -15.07 5.81
N LEU A 155 -3.59 -15.48 4.89
CA LEU A 155 -2.18 -15.68 5.19
C LEU A 155 -1.52 -14.38 5.68
N PHE A 156 -1.87 -13.25 5.08
CA PHE A 156 -1.39 -11.96 5.54
C PHE A 156 -1.93 -11.58 6.92
N GLU A 157 -3.23 -11.78 7.15
CA GLU A 157 -3.90 -11.49 8.43
C GLU A 157 -3.31 -12.29 9.61
N PHE A 158 -2.84 -13.52 9.39
CA PHE A 158 -2.14 -14.30 10.42
C PHE A 158 -0.81 -13.68 10.87
N SER A 159 -0.22 -12.84 10.05
CA SER A 159 1.06 -12.18 10.34
C SER A 159 0.88 -10.80 10.98
N LEU A 160 -0.36 -10.33 11.17
CA LEU A 160 -0.61 -8.99 11.70
C LEU A 160 -0.15 -8.87 13.16
N PRO A 161 0.51 -7.76 13.50
CA PRO A 161 0.83 -7.45 14.89
C PRO A 161 -0.46 -7.09 15.66
N LYS A 162 -0.43 -7.24 16.98
CA LYS A 162 -1.62 -7.10 17.85
C LYS A 162 -2.30 -5.73 17.77
N GLN A 163 -1.55 -4.68 17.46
CA GLN A 163 -2.06 -3.30 17.33
C GLN A 163 -2.71 -3.02 15.98
N ALA A 164 -2.69 -3.95 15.04
CA ALA A 164 -3.29 -3.75 13.73
C ALA A 164 -4.82 -3.74 13.79
N GLU A 165 -5.42 -2.76 13.16
CA GLU A 165 -6.85 -2.71 12.90
C GLU A 165 -7.17 -3.30 11.53
N ILE A 166 -8.29 -4.02 11.41
CA ILE A 166 -8.79 -4.54 10.14
C ILE A 166 -10.11 -3.86 9.82
N TRP A 167 -10.14 -3.15 8.69
CA TRP A 167 -11.37 -2.55 8.15
C TRP A 167 -11.90 -3.40 6.99
N ASN A 168 -12.89 -4.23 7.28
CA ASN A 168 -13.59 -4.98 6.24
C ASN A 168 -14.69 -4.10 5.62
N VAL A 169 -14.62 -3.86 4.30
CA VAL A 169 -15.53 -2.97 3.58
C VAL A 169 -16.37 -3.76 2.58
N PRO A 170 -17.58 -4.21 2.98
CA PRO A 170 -18.45 -5.00 2.12
C PRO A 170 -18.82 -4.27 0.83
N GLY A 171 -18.97 -5.02 -0.26
CA GLY A 171 -19.45 -4.51 -1.54
C GLY A 171 -18.45 -3.72 -2.37
N LYS A 172 -17.28 -3.37 -1.84
CA LYS A 172 -16.23 -2.66 -2.58
C LYS A 172 -15.31 -3.61 -3.33
N ASN A 173 -14.91 -3.19 -4.53
CA ASN A 173 -13.94 -3.91 -5.36
C ASN A 173 -12.50 -3.54 -5.00
N TYR A 174 -11.55 -4.25 -5.61
CA TYR A 174 -10.12 -3.97 -5.53
C TYR A 174 -9.80 -2.50 -5.83
N LEU A 175 -9.04 -1.86 -4.96
CA LEU A 175 -8.63 -0.44 -5.02
C LEU A 175 -9.78 0.58 -5.16
N CYS A 176 -11.00 0.24 -4.71
CA CYS A 176 -12.17 1.11 -4.85
C CYS A 176 -12.78 1.55 -3.51
N VAL A 177 -12.14 1.26 -2.38
CA VAL A 177 -12.71 1.56 -1.07
C VAL A 177 -12.86 3.06 -0.86
N PHE A 178 -11.87 3.83 -1.26
CA PHE A 178 -11.83 5.28 -1.05
C PHE A 178 -12.31 6.09 -2.27
N ALA A 179 -12.70 5.44 -3.37
CA ALA A 179 -13.21 6.11 -4.56
C ALA A 179 -14.62 6.70 -4.39
N ASP A 180 -15.42 6.14 -3.47
CA ASP A 180 -16.78 6.59 -3.21
C ASP A 180 -16.78 7.80 -2.25
N ASN A 181 -17.32 8.93 -2.72
CA ASN A 181 -17.36 10.18 -1.95
C ASN A 181 -18.17 10.08 -0.66
N ASN A 182 -19.15 9.19 -0.61
CA ASN A 182 -20.00 8.97 0.55
C ASN A 182 -19.54 7.81 1.43
N SER A 183 -18.34 7.30 1.22
CA SER A 183 -17.82 6.16 1.98
C SER A 183 -17.45 6.57 3.41
N PRO A 184 -18.05 5.98 4.45
CA PRO A 184 -17.69 6.26 5.83
C PRO A 184 -16.23 5.87 6.16
N VAL A 185 -15.59 5.11 5.28
CA VAL A 185 -14.17 4.73 5.42
C VAL A 185 -13.25 5.93 5.17
N ARG A 186 -13.70 6.94 4.41
CA ARG A 186 -12.95 8.20 4.23
C ARG A 186 -12.84 8.98 5.54
N GLU A 187 -13.92 9.08 6.29
CA GLU A 187 -13.93 9.72 7.62
C GLU A 187 -13.01 8.96 8.58
N LYS A 188 -13.08 7.62 8.59
CA LYS A 188 -12.17 6.79 9.40
C LYS A 188 -10.72 7.00 9.04
N LEU A 189 -10.39 7.11 7.74
CA LEU A 189 -9.02 7.38 7.30
C LEU A 189 -8.55 8.76 7.77
N LEU A 190 -9.40 9.76 7.65
CA LEU A 190 -9.11 11.12 8.12
C LEU A 190 -8.87 11.16 9.63
N ASP A 191 -9.75 10.51 10.40
CA ASP A 191 -9.62 10.39 11.85
C ASP A 191 -8.33 9.66 12.24
N PHE A 192 -8.01 8.54 11.56
CA PHE A 192 -6.75 7.85 11.76
C PHE A 192 -5.55 8.78 11.53
N ILE A 193 -5.51 9.50 10.40
CA ILE A 193 -4.39 10.40 10.06
C ILE A 193 -4.24 11.53 11.09
N LYS A 194 -5.36 12.08 11.59
CA LYS A 194 -5.36 13.20 12.57
C LYS A 194 -4.99 12.74 13.99
N ASN A 195 -5.26 11.49 14.35
CA ASN A 195 -5.09 10.99 15.72
C ASN A 195 -3.84 10.11 15.95
N VAL A 196 -3.11 9.74 14.92
CA VAL A 196 -1.84 9.04 15.08
C VAL A 196 -0.73 10.05 15.40
N ASP A 197 -0.02 9.83 16.50
CA ASP A 197 1.10 10.65 17.01
C ASP A 197 2.47 10.12 16.54
#